data_e70780858e2360f957cd7c6c402ebc53
#
_entry.id   e70780858e2360f957cd7c6c402ebc53
#
_cell.length_a   1.000
_cell.length_b   1.000
_cell.length_c   1.000
_cell.angle_alpha   90.00
_cell.angle_beta   90.00
_cell.angle_gamma   90.00
#
_symmetry.space_group_name_H-M   'P 1'
#
loop_
_entity.id
_entity.type
_entity.pdbx_description
1 polymer ?
#
loop_
_entity_poly.entity_id
_entity_poly.type
_entity_poly.pdbx_seq_one_letter_code
_entity_poly.pdbx_strand_id
1 'polypeptide(L)'
;MAKKALKGTKTIENLMKAFAGESQARNRYTMYAGVASGEGHEVIQNVFLTTAENERLHAKEFYKFIIEGLENGEYTHLPVNAEYPVAMGTTEENLISAAKGEHEEFAELYMQFGDVAEQEGFKDIAFKFRTIAKIEEHHEQRYLAYAKMLKDGTLYKKDAKVEWLCRKCGYVHTDMSAPEVCPVCAHPKG
;
A
#
# COMPACT_ATOMS: atom_id res chain seq x y z
N MET A 1 24.11 7.53 -25.72
CA MET A 1 24.96 6.89 -24.72
C MET A 1 24.46 5.47 -24.54
N ALA A 2 25.34 4.47 -24.46
CA ALA A 2 24.94 3.08 -24.18
C ALA A 2 24.26 3.01 -22.80
N LYS A 3 23.14 2.31 -22.71
CA LYS A 3 22.42 2.09 -21.44
C LYS A 3 23.33 1.26 -20.53
N LYS A 4 23.58 1.69 -19.31
CA LYS A 4 24.43 0.98 -18.35
C LYS A 4 23.74 -0.32 -17.97
N ALA A 5 24.49 -1.46 -17.98
CA ALA A 5 23.93 -2.74 -17.64
C ALA A 5 23.62 -2.82 -16.13
N LEU A 6 22.45 -3.32 -15.76
CA LEU A 6 22.04 -3.55 -14.36
C LEU A 6 22.59 -4.87 -13.79
N LYS A 7 22.92 -5.81 -14.64
CA LYS A 7 23.38 -7.15 -14.23
C LYS A 7 24.60 -7.07 -13.30
N GLY A 8 24.52 -7.70 -12.14
CA GLY A 8 25.59 -7.75 -11.15
C GLY A 8 25.74 -6.49 -10.28
N THR A 9 24.79 -5.55 -10.35
CA THR A 9 24.78 -4.34 -9.52
C THR A 9 23.95 -4.54 -8.25
N LYS A 10 24.19 -3.72 -7.24
CA LYS A 10 23.32 -3.65 -6.05
C LYS A 10 21.93 -3.10 -6.38
N THR A 11 21.85 -2.26 -7.39
CA THR A 11 20.58 -1.68 -7.85
C THR A 11 19.60 -2.77 -8.31
N ILE A 12 20.06 -3.80 -9.08
CA ILE A 12 19.15 -4.88 -9.50
C ILE A 12 18.69 -5.74 -8.31
N GLU A 13 19.59 -5.98 -7.33
CA GLU A 13 19.22 -6.69 -6.10
C GLU A 13 18.12 -5.92 -5.32
N ASN A 14 18.28 -4.60 -5.20
CA ASN A 14 17.32 -3.73 -4.52
C ASN A 14 15.99 -3.64 -5.28
N LEU A 15 16.01 -3.57 -6.61
CA LEU A 15 14.82 -3.63 -7.44
C LEU A 15 14.04 -4.94 -7.24
N MET A 16 14.76 -6.09 -7.14
CA MET A 16 14.12 -7.38 -6.87
C MET A 16 13.53 -7.45 -5.46
N LYS A 17 14.21 -6.88 -4.43
CA LYS A 17 13.67 -6.79 -3.07
C LYS A 17 12.40 -5.95 -3.06
N ALA A 18 12.42 -4.78 -3.70
CA ALA A 18 11.26 -3.91 -3.80
C ALA A 18 10.10 -4.59 -4.54
N PHE A 19 10.35 -5.18 -5.70
CA PHE A 19 9.32 -5.93 -6.45
C PHE A 19 8.68 -7.05 -5.61
N ALA A 20 9.47 -7.80 -4.85
CA ALA A 20 8.97 -8.85 -3.97
C ALA A 20 8.19 -8.25 -2.77
N GLY A 21 8.67 -7.12 -2.21
CA GLY A 21 8.03 -6.37 -1.14
C GLY A 21 6.63 -5.91 -1.54
N GLU A 22 6.51 -5.18 -2.64
CA GLU A 22 5.24 -4.72 -3.18
C GLU A 22 4.28 -5.87 -3.51
N SER A 23 4.83 -6.95 -4.09
CA SER A 23 4.02 -8.12 -4.45
C SER A 23 3.41 -8.82 -3.24
N GLN A 24 4.16 -8.95 -2.14
CA GLN A 24 3.62 -9.51 -0.89
C GLN A 24 2.68 -8.52 -0.20
N ALA A 25 3.00 -7.20 -0.17
CA ALA A 25 2.16 -6.17 0.41
C ALA A 25 0.78 -6.14 -0.27
N ARG A 26 0.74 -6.16 -1.59
CA ARG A 26 -0.50 -6.31 -2.36
C ARG A 26 -1.36 -7.47 -1.88
N ASN A 27 -0.76 -8.66 -1.74
CA ASN A 27 -1.51 -9.84 -1.31
C ASN A 27 -1.95 -9.73 0.15
N ARG A 28 -1.08 -9.24 1.04
CA ARG A 28 -1.37 -9.01 2.45
C ARG A 28 -2.52 -8.02 2.64
N TYR A 29 -2.52 -6.90 1.93
CA TYR A 29 -3.61 -5.91 1.99
C TYR A 29 -4.92 -6.44 1.42
N THR A 30 -4.89 -7.32 0.41
CA THR A 30 -6.09 -8.02 -0.07
C THR A 30 -6.67 -8.94 1.02
N MET A 31 -5.83 -9.62 1.79
CA MET A 31 -6.27 -10.42 2.93
C MET A 31 -6.83 -9.54 4.07
N TYR A 32 -6.17 -8.43 4.39
CA TYR A 32 -6.66 -7.46 5.38
C TYR A 32 -8.00 -6.84 4.98
N ALA A 33 -8.21 -6.60 3.69
CA ALA A 33 -9.51 -6.16 3.17
C ALA A 33 -10.61 -7.18 3.44
N GLY A 34 -10.30 -8.48 3.35
CA GLY A 34 -11.23 -9.56 3.70
C GLY A 34 -11.63 -9.53 5.18
N VAL A 35 -10.67 -9.30 6.07
CA VAL A 35 -10.94 -9.14 7.52
C VAL A 35 -11.84 -7.93 7.75
N ALA A 36 -11.49 -6.76 7.19
CA ALA A 36 -12.28 -5.54 7.33
C ALA A 36 -13.73 -5.70 6.84
N SER A 37 -13.93 -6.43 5.74
CA SER A 37 -15.26 -6.79 5.24
C SER A 37 -16.02 -7.68 6.22
N GLY A 38 -15.34 -8.70 6.79
CA GLY A 38 -15.94 -9.60 7.77
C GLY A 38 -16.34 -8.91 9.08
N GLU A 39 -15.61 -7.87 9.47
CA GLU A 39 -15.90 -7.04 10.64
C GLU A 39 -16.90 -5.88 10.36
N GLY A 40 -17.39 -5.76 9.11
CA GLY A 40 -18.36 -4.74 8.74
C GLY A 40 -17.75 -3.35 8.51
N HIS A 41 -16.50 -3.27 8.10
CA HIS A 41 -15.78 -2.02 7.83
C HIS A 41 -15.54 -1.82 6.32
N GLU A 42 -16.60 -1.66 5.51
CA GLU A 42 -16.49 -1.52 4.05
C GLU A 42 -15.60 -0.36 3.59
N VAL A 43 -15.58 0.73 4.34
CA VAL A 43 -14.68 1.86 4.03
C VAL A 43 -13.22 1.43 4.12
N ILE A 44 -12.86 0.73 5.20
CA ILE A 44 -11.49 0.25 5.44
C ILE A 44 -11.14 -0.87 4.48
N GLN A 45 -12.07 -1.79 4.19
CA GLN A 45 -11.92 -2.76 3.11
C GLN A 45 -11.46 -2.09 1.81
N ASN A 46 -12.16 -1.00 1.43
CA ASN A 46 -11.82 -0.28 0.19
C ASN A 46 -10.48 0.45 0.28
N VAL A 47 -10.09 0.95 1.45
CA VAL A 47 -8.75 1.53 1.66
C VAL A 47 -7.68 0.48 1.40
N PHE A 48 -7.78 -0.72 1.97
CA PHE A 48 -6.85 -1.81 1.73
C PHE A 48 -6.82 -2.25 0.26
N LEU A 49 -7.98 -2.40 -0.40
CA LEU A 49 -8.04 -2.79 -1.81
C LEU A 49 -7.43 -1.73 -2.73
N THR A 50 -7.67 -0.44 -2.45
CA THR A 50 -7.08 0.65 -3.22
C THR A 50 -5.56 0.66 -3.05
N THR A 51 -5.04 0.50 -1.83
CA THR A 51 -3.61 0.41 -1.60
C THR A 51 -3.03 -0.83 -2.28
N ALA A 52 -3.67 -2.00 -2.14
CA ALA A 52 -3.23 -3.22 -2.82
C ALA A 52 -3.08 -3.04 -4.35
N GLU A 53 -3.93 -2.23 -4.97
CA GLU A 53 -3.81 -1.90 -6.39
C GLU A 53 -2.66 -0.90 -6.65
N ASN A 54 -2.37 0.02 -5.72
CA ASN A 54 -1.18 0.88 -5.81
C ASN A 54 0.10 0.03 -5.75
N GLU A 55 0.21 -0.92 -4.80
CA GLU A 55 1.40 -1.80 -4.69
C GLU A 55 1.57 -2.69 -5.93
N ARG A 56 0.49 -3.14 -6.55
CA ARG A 56 0.57 -3.82 -7.85
C ARG A 56 1.21 -2.94 -8.93
N LEU A 57 0.94 -1.64 -8.92
CA LEU A 57 1.52 -0.70 -9.88
C LEU A 57 2.98 -0.37 -9.53
N HIS A 58 3.32 -0.22 -8.26
CA HIS A 58 4.70 -0.02 -7.81
C HIS A 58 5.56 -1.24 -8.19
N ALA A 59 5.09 -2.46 -7.88
CA ALA A 59 5.74 -3.70 -8.30
C ALA A 59 6.00 -3.73 -9.82
N LYS A 60 4.98 -3.35 -10.62
CA LYS A 60 5.12 -3.28 -12.08
C LYS A 60 6.21 -2.30 -12.52
N GLU A 61 6.31 -1.13 -11.87
CA GLU A 61 7.33 -0.15 -12.22
C GLU A 61 8.75 -0.65 -11.90
N PHE A 62 8.96 -1.29 -10.74
CA PHE A 62 10.25 -1.92 -10.43
C PHE A 62 10.57 -3.06 -11.37
N TYR A 63 9.58 -3.89 -11.70
CA TYR A 63 9.78 -5.00 -12.63
C TYR A 63 10.16 -4.55 -14.05
N LYS A 64 9.61 -3.44 -14.53
CA LYS A 64 10.01 -2.84 -15.81
C LYS A 64 11.51 -2.53 -15.84
N PHE A 65 12.03 -1.86 -14.80
CA PHE A 65 13.47 -1.58 -14.72
C PHE A 65 14.31 -2.84 -14.72
N ILE A 66 13.88 -3.91 -14.02
CA ILE A 66 14.56 -5.20 -14.02
C ILE A 66 14.62 -5.76 -15.45
N ILE A 67 13.48 -5.85 -16.14
CA ILE A 67 13.40 -6.40 -17.50
C ILE A 67 14.23 -5.56 -18.49
N GLU A 68 14.15 -4.24 -18.41
CA GLU A 68 14.92 -3.34 -19.27
C GLU A 68 16.42 -3.38 -18.99
N GLY A 69 16.84 -3.75 -17.79
CA GLY A 69 18.23 -3.88 -17.37
C GLY A 69 18.84 -5.24 -17.64
N LEU A 70 18.02 -6.25 -17.98
CA LEU A 70 18.48 -7.56 -18.41
C LEU A 70 18.69 -7.57 -19.92
N GLU A 71 19.86 -7.96 -20.36
CA GLU A 71 20.18 -8.10 -21.78
C GLU A 71 19.29 -9.18 -22.43
N ASN A 72 18.70 -8.86 -23.58
CA ASN A 72 18.00 -9.78 -24.49
C ASN A 72 16.71 -10.44 -23.99
N GLY A 73 16.12 -10.05 -22.87
CA GLY A 73 14.85 -10.61 -22.39
C GLY A 73 14.91 -12.12 -22.08
N GLU A 74 16.08 -12.66 -21.82
CA GLU A 74 16.28 -14.06 -21.47
C GLU A 74 15.62 -14.38 -20.12
N TYR A 75 14.95 -15.53 -20.03
CA TYR A 75 14.46 -16.05 -18.76
C TYR A 75 15.64 -16.33 -17.82
N THR A 76 15.64 -15.67 -16.67
CA THR A 76 16.71 -15.80 -15.68
C THR A 76 16.14 -15.79 -14.27
N HIS A 77 16.96 -16.16 -13.29
CA HIS A 77 16.64 -16.12 -11.88
C HIS A 77 17.47 -15.04 -11.18
N LEU A 78 16.81 -14.17 -10.44
CA LEU A 78 17.45 -13.20 -9.56
C LEU A 78 17.14 -13.60 -8.10
N PRO A 79 18.14 -13.79 -7.23
CA PRO A 79 17.91 -14.14 -5.84
C PRO A 79 17.34 -12.94 -5.07
N VAL A 80 16.46 -13.23 -4.10
CA VAL A 80 15.96 -12.24 -3.14
C VAL A 80 16.39 -12.67 -1.75
N ASN A 81 17.21 -11.84 -1.10
CA ASN A 81 17.53 -11.98 0.32
C ASN A 81 16.98 -10.75 1.06
N ALA A 82 15.79 -10.89 1.61
CA ALA A 82 15.07 -9.84 2.32
C ALA A 82 14.09 -10.46 3.35
N GLU A 83 13.74 -9.67 4.34
CA GLU A 83 12.70 -9.99 5.32
C GLU A 83 11.45 -9.19 4.99
N TYR A 84 10.28 -9.78 5.21
CA TYR A 84 8.98 -9.14 4.94
C TYR A 84 8.05 -9.32 6.14
N PRO A 85 7.15 -8.34 6.42
CA PRO A 85 6.23 -8.41 7.53
C PRO A 85 5.26 -9.60 7.42
N VAL A 86 5.05 -10.28 8.56
CA VAL A 86 4.06 -11.35 8.69
C VAL A 86 3.16 -11.02 9.89
N ALA A 87 1.95 -10.62 9.61
CA ALA A 87 0.92 -10.35 10.62
C ALA A 87 -0.48 -10.54 10.02
N MET A 88 -1.43 -10.94 10.86
CA MET A 88 -2.86 -10.92 10.57
C MET A 88 -3.61 -10.90 11.90
N GLY A 89 -4.55 -9.98 12.05
CA GLY A 89 -5.37 -9.79 13.24
C GLY A 89 -6.68 -9.10 12.91
N THR A 90 -7.24 -8.36 13.85
CA THR A 90 -8.40 -7.49 13.64
C THR A 90 -8.11 -6.39 12.62
N THR A 91 -9.15 -5.71 12.16
CA THR A 91 -8.99 -4.57 11.23
C THR A 91 -8.08 -3.48 11.81
N GLU A 92 -8.19 -3.16 13.11
CA GLU A 92 -7.32 -2.18 13.77
C GLU A 92 -5.85 -2.65 13.77
N GLU A 93 -5.61 -3.89 14.17
CA GLU A 93 -4.25 -4.48 14.19
C GLU A 93 -3.65 -4.55 12.79
N ASN A 94 -4.44 -4.87 11.78
CA ASN A 94 -4.01 -4.93 10.40
C ASN A 94 -3.66 -3.54 9.85
N LEU A 95 -4.41 -2.48 10.20
CA LEU A 95 -4.09 -1.09 9.86
C LEU A 95 -2.74 -0.67 10.48
N ILE A 96 -2.50 -0.99 11.74
CA ILE A 96 -1.23 -0.70 12.43
C ILE A 96 -0.08 -1.49 11.80
N SER A 97 -0.30 -2.76 11.48
CA SER A 97 0.71 -3.59 10.81
C SER A 97 1.05 -3.07 9.40
N ALA A 98 0.03 -2.66 8.65
CA ALA A 98 0.23 -2.05 7.34
C ALA A 98 1.04 -0.75 7.48
N ALA A 99 0.65 0.16 8.36
CA ALA A 99 1.36 1.42 8.60
C ALA A 99 2.84 1.23 8.95
N LYS A 100 3.17 0.20 9.75
CA LYS A 100 4.58 -0.12 10.05
C LYS A 100 5.36 -0.55 8.81
N GLY A 101 4.76 -1.37 7.94
CA GLY A 101 5.39 -1.79 6.70
C GLY A 101 5.67 -0.61 5.77
N GLU A 102 4.67 0.26 5.57
CA GLU A 102 4.86 1.48 4.77
C GLU A 102 5.96 2.38 5.36
N HIS A 103 6.01 2.50 6.71
CA HIS A 103 7.05 3.27 7.39
C HIS A 103 8.45 2.74 7.08
N GLU A 104 8.66 1.43 7.17
CA GLU A 104 9.94 0.78 6.85
C GLU A 104 10.34 1.03 5.38
N GLU A 105 9.37 1.00 4.47
CA GLU A 105 9.62 1.22 3.04
C GLU A 105 10.06 2.66 2.75
N PHE A 106 9.33 3.68 3.24
CA PHE A 106 9.68 5.06 2.91
C PHE A 106 10.82 5.63 3.75
N ALA A 107 10.87 5.33 5.06
CA ALA A 107 11.84 5.94 5.96
C ALA A 107 13.24 5.30 5.84
N GLU A 108 13.30 4.02 5.48
CA GLU A 108 14.54 3.27 5.48
C GLU A 108 14.90 2.72 4.09
N LEU A 109 14.06 1.83 3.54
CA LEU A 109 14.45 1.00 2.41
C LEU A 109 14.58 1.79 1.10
N TYR A 110 13.54 2.50 0.68
CA TYR A 110 13.53 3.12 -0.65
C TYR A 110 14.42 4.34 -0.75
N MET A 111 14.66 5.04 0.35
CA MET A 111 15.68 6.10 0.38
C MET A 111 17.08 5.53 0.18
N GLN A 112 17.43 4.45 0.91
CA GLN A 112 18.72 3.77 0.77
C GLN A 112 18.88 3.14 -0.61
N PHE A 113 17.84 2.51 -1.16
CA PHE A 113 17.87 1.93 -2.50
C PHE A 113 18.06 3.01 -3.58
N GLY A 114 17.43 4.18 -3.38
CA GLY A 114 17.62 5.34 -4.23
C GLY A 114 19.06 5.85 -4.21
N ASP A 115 19.68 5.93 -3.03
CA ASP A 115 21.07 6.39 -2.89
C ASP A 115 22.05 5.41 -3.56
N VAL A 116 21.84 4.10 -3.39
CA VAL A 116 22.64 3.07 -4.08
C VAL A 116 22.49 3.19 -5.61
N ALA A 117 21.27 3.34 -6.10
CA ALA A 117 21.02 3.49 -7.54
C ALA A 117 21.70 4.75 -8.11
N GLU A 118 21.68 5.86 -7.38
CA GLU A 118 22.35 7.08 -7.78
C GLU A 118 23.86 6.94 -7.82
N GLN A 119 24.47 6.32 -6.79
CA GLN A 119 25.91 6.02 -6.72
C GLN A 119 26.36 5.09 -7.87
N GLU A 120 25.53 4.13 -8.22
CA GLU A 120 25.77 3.25 -9.36
C GLU A 120 25.42 3.90 -10.72
N GLY A 121 24.96 5.16 -10.73
CA GLY A 121 24.70 5.96 -11.93
C GLY A 121 23.32 5.74 -12.58
N PHE A 122 22.37 5.10 -11.91
CA PHE A 122 21.00 4.86 -12.35
C PHE A 122 20.03 5.93 -11.79
N LYS A 123 20.17 7.16 -12.27
CA LYS A 123 19.42 8.32 -11.75
C LYS A 123 17.91 8.21 -11.91
N ASP A 124 17.42 7.58 -12.96
CA ASP A 124 16.01 7.31 -13.22
C ASP A 124 15.43 6.32 -12.21
N ILE A 125 16.17 5.28 -11.87
CA ILE A 125 15.81 4.31 -10.83
C ILE A 125 15.83 4.97 -9.45
N ALA A 126 16.87 5.76 -9.14
CA ALA A 126 16.96 6.52 -7.90
C ALA A 126 15.76 7.46 -7.71
N PHE A 127 15.40 8.18 -8.77
CA PHE A 127 14.21 9.05 -8.77
C PHE A 127 12.92 8.25 -8.52
N LYS A 128 12.78 7.08 -9.15
CA LYS A 128 11.60 6.22 -8.96
C LYS A 128 11.47 5.75 -7.50
N PHE A 129 12.54 5.23 -6.88
CA PHE A 129 12.53 4.84 -5.47
C PHE A 129 12.09 5.98 -4.55
N ARG A 130 12.71 7.15 -4.69
CA ARG A 130 12.38 8.33 -3.86
C ARG A 130 10.98 8.87 -4.11
N THR A 131 10.42 8.66 -5.29
CA THR A 131 9.05 9.10 -5.61
C THR A 131 8.03 8.14 -5.04
N ILE A 132 8.26 6.83 -5.13
CA ILE A 132 7.40 5.83 -4.51
C ILE A 132 7.45 5.98 -2.99
N ALA A 133 8.63 6.16 -2.37
CA ALA A 133 8.75 6.42 -0.92
C ALA A 133 7.78 7.50 -0.40
N LYS A 134 7.56 8.58 -1.16
CA LYS A 134 6.58 9.61 -0.79
C LYS A 134 5.13 9.13 -0.84
N ILE A 135 4.83 8.14 -1.67
CA ILE A 135 3.50 7.54 -1.73
C ILE A 135 3.29 6.66 -0.50
N GLU A 136 4.30 5.88 -0.10
CA GLU A 136 4.24 5.01 1.09
C GLU A 136 4.09 5.82 2.38
N GLU A 137 4.69 7.00 2.47
CA GLU A 137 4.43 7.96 3.56
C GLU A 137 2.94 8.34 3.64
N HIS A 138 2.28 8.58 2.51
CA HIS A 138 0.83 8.83 2.47
C HIS A 138 -0.01 7.60 2.82
N HIS A 139 0.43 6.40 2.42
CA HIS A 139 -0.23 5.16 2.80
C HIS A 139 -0.17 4.96 4.32
N GLU A 140 1.00 5.14 4.96
CA GLU A 140 1.17 5.09 6.42
C GLU A 140 0.21 6.05 7.12
N GLN A 141 0.24 7.34 6.76
CA GLN A 141 -0.60 8.36 7.37
C GLN A 141 -2.09 8.01 7.27
N ARG A 142 -2.52 7.49 6.12
CA ARG A 142 -3.90 7.05 5.90
C ARG A 142 -4.27 5.87 6.80
N TYR A 143 -3.43 4.85 6.91
CA TYR A 143 -3.66 3.70 7.78
C TYR A 143 -3.74 4.10 9.25
N LEU A 144 -2.82 4.93 9.72
CA LEU A 144 -2.83 5.44 11.10
C LEU A 144 -4.08 6.28 11.39
N ALA A 145 -4.54 7.10 10.45
CA ALA A 145 -5.77 7.87 10.61
C ALA A 145 -7.00 6.96 10.78
N TYR A 146 -7.13 5.90 9.96
CA TYR A 146 -8.24 4.95 10.09
C TYR A 146 -8.14 4.10 11.37
N ALA A 147 -6.95 3.66 11.76
CA ALA A 147 -6.74 2.96 13.04
C ALA A 147 -7.17 3.82 14.22
N LYS A 148 -6.78 5.10 14.20
CA LYS A 148 -7.21 6.06 15.22
C LYS A 148 -8.72 6.25 15.25
N MET A 149 -9.38 6.39 14.09
CA MET A 149 -10.84 6.54 14.02
C MET A 149 -11.57 5.30 14.55
N LEU A 150 -11.06 4.09 14.31
CA LEU A 150 -11.62 2.86 14.88
C LEU A 150 -11.47 2.86 16.40
N LYS A 151 -10.26 3.08 16.90
CA LYS A 151 -9.94 3.10 18.33
C LYS A 151 -10.77 4.13 19.10
N ASP A 152 -10.96 5.33 18.54
CA ASP A 152 -11.70 6.42 19.16
C ASP A 152 -13.22 6.32 18.94
N GLY A 153 -13.72 5.34 18.18
CA GLY A 153 -15.13 5.18 17.83
C GLY A 153 -15.68 6.31 16.95
N THR A 154 -14.82 7.01 16.21
CA THR A 154 -15.17 8.19 15.41
C THR A 154 -15.30 7.90 13.91
N LEU A 155 -15.12 6.64 13.49
CA LEU A 155 -15.22 6.25 12.07
C LEU A 155 -16.61 6.60 11.51
N TYR A 156 -17.67 6.27 12.24
CA TYR A 156 -19.06 6.50 11.86
C TYR A 156 -19.78 7.55 12.72
N LYS A 157 -18.99 8.37 13.43
CA LYS A 157 -19.51 9.45 14.28
C LYS A 157 -18.58 10.67 14.18
N LYS A 158 -19.16 11.86 14.09
CA LYS A 158 -18.44 13.14 14.04
C LYS A 158 -19.01 14.10 15.09
N ASP A 159 -18.27 15.14 15.41
CA ASP A 159 -18.67 16.16 16.39
C ASP A 159 -19.65 17.18 15.81
N ALA A 160 -19.86 17.19 14.50
CA ALA A 160 -20.82 18.02 13.79
C ALA A 160 -21.62 17.18 12.79
N LYS A 161 -22.74 17.71 12.30
CA LYS A 161 -23.51 17.09 11.23
C LYS A 161 -22.70 17.08 9.95
N VAL A 162 -22.58 15.89 9.35
CA VAL A 162 -21.91 15.65 8.06
C VAL A 162 -22.79 14.78 7.19
N GLU A 163 -22.49 14.71 5.92
CA GLU A 163 -23.16 13.81 4.99
C GLU A 163 -22.55 12.42 5.02
N TRP A 164 -23.38 11.41 5.19
CA TRP A 164 -23.07 9.99 5.15
C TRP A 164 -23.66 9.40 3.89
N LEU A 165 -22.80 8.91 2.99
CA LEU A 165 -23.21 8.30 1.73
C LEU A 165 -23.32 6.77 1.88
N CYS A 166 -24.49 6.22 1.62
CA CYS A 166 -24.64 4.78 1.46
C CYS A 166 -23.96 4.30 0.17
N ARG A 167 -22.90 3.52 0.30
CA ARG A 167 -22.11 3.04 -0.84
C ARG A 167 -22.84 2.03 -1.73
N LYS A 168 -23.96 1.47 -1.27
CA LYS A 168 -24.78 0.53 -2.04
C LYS A 168 -25.80 1.21 -2.94
N CYS A 169 -26.56 2.20 -2.41
CA CYS A 169 -27.68 2.77 -3.15
C CYS A 169 -27.56 4.29 -3.40
N GLY A 170 -26.50 4.94 -2.91
CA GLY A 170 -26.29 6.38 -3.09
C GLY A 170 -27.15 7.27 -2.18
N TYR A 171 -27.90 6.71 -1.20
CA TYR A 171 -28.64 7.51 -0.24
C TYR A 171 -27.69 8.36 0.61
N VAL A 172 -28.02 9.64 0.77
CA VAL A 172 -27.27 10.58 1.62
C VAL A 172 -28.08 10.85 2.89
N HIS A 173 -27.45 10.66 4.04
CA HIS A 173 -27.97 10.96 5.36
C HIS A 173 -27.16 12.09 5.99
N THR A 174 -27.81 13.11 6.54
CA THR A 174 -27.14 14.25 7.18
C THR A 174 -27.36 14.20 8.69
N ASP A 175 -26.37 13.77 9.46
CA ASP A 175 -26.38 13.77 10.92
C ASP A 175 -24.95 13.67 11.47
N MET A 176 -24.80 13.72 12.80
CA MET A 176 -23.52 13.49 13.51
C MET A 176 -23.06 12.03 13.43
N SER A 177 -23.97 11.08 13.17
CA SER A 177 -23.65 9.65 13.08
C SER A 177 -24.25 9.04 11.82
N ALA A 178 -23.54 8.08 11.22
CA ALA A 178 -24.10 7.23 10.19
C ALA A 178 -25.26 6.39 10.78
N PRO A 179 -26.36 6.15 10.04
CA PRO A 179 -27.45 5.30 10.52
C PRO A 179 -26.96 3.85 10.62
N GLU A 180 -27.49 3.09 11.60
CA GLU A 180 -27.15 1.66 11.78
C GLU A 180 -27.54 0.82 10.56
N VAL A 181 -28.62 1.22 9.88
CA VAL A 181 -29.14 0.57 8.68
C VAL A 181 -29.61 1.66 7.71
N CYS A 182 -29.24 1.52 6.46
CA CYS A 182 -29.69 2.43 5.41
C CYS A 182 -31.23 2.35 5.25
N PRO A 183 -31.98 3.47 5.40
CA PRO A 183 -33.43 3.44 5.32
C PRO A 183 -33.98 3.12 3.91
N VAL A 184 -33.14 3.18 2.88
CA VAL A 184 -33.55 2.93 1.49
C VAL A 184 -33.32 1.47 1.08
N CYS A 185 -32.15 0.91 1.39
CA CYS A 185 -31.76 -0.43 0.88
C CYS A 185 -31.46 -1.45 1.98
N ALA A 186 -31.67 -1.11 3.24
CA ALA A 186 -31.42 -1.93 4.40
C ALA A 186 -29.96 -2.44 4.53
N HIS A 187 -28.99 -1.79 3.85
CA HIS A 187 -27.60 -2.10 4.02
C HIS A 187 -27.14 -1.68 5.43
N PRO A 188 -26.44 -2.56 6.18
CA PRO A 188 -25.94 -2.19 7.50
C PRO A 188 -24.85 -1.10 7.41
N LYS A 189 -24.62 -0.42 8.53
CA LYS A 189 -23.49 0.49 8.69
C LYS A 189 -22.17 -0.28 8.57
N GLY A 190 -21.31 0.14 7.64
CA GLY A 190 -20.05 -0.57 7.40
C GLY A 190 -19.10 0.13 6.47
#